data_d5da178b74fca37b112e4d347d3dcfc9
#
_entry.id   d5da178b74fca37b112e4d347d3dcfc9
#
_cell.length_a   1.000
_cell.length_b   1.000
_cell.length_c   1.000
_cell.angle_alpha   90.00
_cell.angle_beta   90.00
_cell.angle_gamma   90.00
#
_symmetry.space_group_name_H-M   'P 1'
#
loop_
_entity.id
_entity.type
_entity.pdbx_description
1 polymer ?
#
loop_
_entity_poly.entity_id
_entity_poly.type
_entity_poly.pdbx_seq_one_letter_code
_entity_poly.pdbx_strand_id
1 'polypeptide(L)'
;MMFKKPSTQPVAVDPVQLTPQTPAEFVARGWLHFGRGDYDHAAADYREALKQKENDPETLYALGMALAASSNPMDAVPVFEQALQNLDSIQDAVRVRMLTRLIKGHISRVKTGDWHLTR
;
A
#
# COMPACT_ATOMS: atom_id res chain seq x y z
N MET A 1 22.66 37.41 -22.11
CA MET A 1 22.60 37.03 -21.28
C MET A 1 21.82 36.16 -21.15
N MET A 2 21.89 35.47 -20.86
CA MET A 2 21.16 34.75 -20.67
C MET A 2 20.71 34.80 -19.63
N PHE A 3 19.86 34.60 -19.46
CA PHE A 3 19.50 34.58 -18.36
C PHE A 3 19.09 33.39 -18.00
N LYS A 4 19.26 33.03 -16.94
CA LYS A 4 18.79 31.93 -16.55
C LYS A 4 17.44 32.04 -16.35
N LYS A 5 16.76 31.05 -16.66
CA LYS A 5 15.44 31.00 -16.38
C LYS A 5 15.21 31.24 -14.97
N PRO A 6 14.52 32.21 -14.66
CA PRO A 6 14.23 32.39 -13.27
C PRO A 6 13.44 31.25 -12.76
N SER A 7 13.61 30.99 -11.52
CA SER A 7 12.87 30.00 -10.90
C SER A 7 11.52 30.51 -10.65
N THR A 8 10.81 30.75 -11.69
CA THR A 8 9.43 31.12 -11.56
C THR A 8 8.58 29.94 -11.21
N GLN A 9 9.10 28.76 -11.47
CA GLN A 9 8.40 27.59 -11.00
C GLN A 9 8.62 27.47 -9.53
N PRO A 10 7.59 27.14 -8.77
CA PRO A 10 7.77 26.92 -7.36
C PRO A 10 8.75 25.76 -7.18
N VAL A 11 9.52 25.83 -6.14
CA VAL A 11 10.36 24.72 -5.76
C VAL A 11 9.44 23.52 -5.57
N ALA A 12 9.75 22.43 -6.23
CA ALA A 12 8.93 21.23 -6.10
C ALA A 12 8.96 20.76 -4.66
N VAL A 13 7.80 20.64 -4.06
CA VAL A 13 7.68 20.08 -2.72
C VAL A 13 7.67 18.57 -2.85
N ASP A 14 8.47 17.92 -2.03
CA ASP A 14 8.45 16.46 -1.99
C ASP A 14 7.06 16.02 -1.51
N PRO A 15 6.29 15.27 -2.31
CA PRO A 15 4.95 14.86 -1.91
C PRO A 15 4.89 14.14 -0.57
N VAL A 16 5.98 13.48 -0.17
CA VAL A 16 6.04 12.78 1.10
C VAL A 16 5.92 13.74 2.27
N GLN A 17 6.27 15.01 2.06
CA GLN A 17 6.26 16.00 3.14
C GLN A 17 4.94 16.74 3.25
N LEU A 18 4.01 16.51 2.34
CA LEU A 18 2.67 17.06 2.45
C LEU A 18 1.88 16.31 3.51
N THR A 19 1.06 17.05 4.24
CA THR A 19 0.27 16.44 5.30
C THR A 19 -1.03 15.88 4.74
N PRO A 20 -1.22 14.57 4.76
CA PRO A 20 -2.46 13.97 4.28
C PRO A 20 -3.64 14.29 5.19
N GLN A 21 -4.82 14.37 4.61
CA GLN A 21 -6.05 14.62 5.35
C GLN A 21 -7.08 13.51 5.13
N THR A 22 -7.08 12.90 3.97
CA THR A 22 -8.08 11.89 3.58
C THR A 22 -7.44 10.51 3.49
N PRO A 23 -8.25 9.44 3.57
CA PRO A 23 -7.70 8.08 3.38
C PRO A 23 -6.92 7.95 2.08
N ALA A 24 -7.45 8.52 0.99
CA ALA A 24 -6.76 8.42 -0.30
C ALA A 24 -5.40 9.11 -0.25
N GLU A 25 -5.30 10.26 0.43
CA GLU A 25 -4.03 10.97 0.55
C GLU A 25 -3.02 10.21 1.40
N PHE A 26 -3.49 9.59 2.49
CA PHE A 26 -2.60 8.74 3.29
C PHE A 26 -2.10 7.55 2.47
N VAL A 27 -2.98 6.90 1.71
CA VAL A 27 -2.57 5.77 0.86
C VAL A 27 -1.56 6.25 -0.19
N ALA A 28 -1.80 7.40 -0.81
CA ALA A 28 -0.87 7.92 -1.82
C ALA A 28 0.51 8.18 -1.22
N ARG A 29 0.57 8.79 -0.04
CA ARG A 29 1.86 9.02 0.61
C ARG A 29 2.51 7.69 1.02
N GLY A 30 1.70 6.74 1.47
CA GLY A 30 2.19 5.40 1.80
C GLY A 30 2.88 4.75 0.62
N TRP A 31 2.31 4.84 -0.56
CA TRP A 31 2.93 4.29 -1.77
C TRP A 31 4.24 5.00 -2.12
N LEU A 32 4.34 6.30 -1.85
CA LEU A 32 5.59 7.02 -2.07
C LEU A 32 6.67 6.49 -1.12
N HIS A 33 6.34 6.30 0.15
CA HIS A 33 7.28 5.70 1.10
C HIS A 33 7.67 4.29 0.68
N PHE A 34 6.68 3.50 0.26
CA PHE A 34 6.92 2.14 -0.18
C PHE A 34 7.93 2.12 -1.34
N GLY A 35 7.72 2.99 -2.32
CA GLY A 35 8.61 3.07 -3.48
C GLY A 35 10.04 3.47 -3.13
N ARG A 36 10.23 4.10 -1.99
CA ARG A 36 11.55 4.50 -1.49
C ARG A 36 12.16 3.46 -0.56
N GLY A 37 11.47 2.34 -0.35
CA GLY A 37 11.94 1.31 0.56
C GLY A 37 11.69 1.62 2.02
N ASP A 38 10.92 2.67 2.31
CA ASP A 38 10.61 3.08 3.67
C ASP A 38 9.30 2.41 4.09
N TYR A 39 9.38 1.12 4.37
CA TYR A 39 8.19 0.30 4.60
C TYR A 39 7.50 0.63 5.93
N ASP A 40 8.25 1.06 6.93
CA ASP A 40 7.66 1.41 8.22
C ASP A 40 6.78 2.65 8.13
N HIS A 41 7.23 3.68 7.41
CA HIS A 41 6.41 4.86 7.20
C HIS A 41 5.23 4.56 6.27
N ALA A 42 5.45 3.71 5.25
CA ALA A 42 4.35 3.29 4.39
C ALA A 42 3.26 2.61 5.22
N ALA A 43 3.65 1.66 6.08
CA ALA A 43 2.69 0.95 6.93
C ALA A 43 1.95 1.92 7.85
N ALA A 44 2.65 2.90 8.42
CA ALA A 44 2.03 3.89 9.28
C ALA A 44 0.96 4.69 8.54
N ASP A 45 1.25 5.09 7.30
CA ASP A 45 0.28 5.84 6.49
C ASP A 45 -0.94 4.99 6.15
N TYR A 46 -0.73 3.72 5.79
CA TYR A 46 -1.87 2.84 5.51
C TYR A 46 -2.74 2.62 6.74
N ARG A 47 -2.12 2.54 7.92
CA ARG A 47 -2.89 2.42 9.16
C ARG A 47 -3.70 3.67 9.46
N GLU A 48 -3.17 4.85 9.14
CA GLU A 48 -3.93 6.09 9.28
C GLU A 48 -5.13 6.11 8.34
N ALA A 49 -4.94 5.65 7.10
CA ALA A 49 -6.04 5.55 6.16
C ALA A 49 -7.11 4.59 6.68
N LEU A 50 -6.71 3.47 7.27
CA LEU A 50 -7.65 2.48 7.78
C LEU A 50 -8.43 2.97 9.00
N LYS A 51 -7.92 3.94 9.75
CA LYS A 51 -8.68 4.54 10.84
C LYS A 51 -9.92 5.26 10.33
N GLN A 52 -9.85 5.82 9.12
CA GLN A 52 -10.94 6.57 8.52
C GLN A 52 -11.82 5.70 7.64
N LYS A 53 -11.25 4.65 7.04
CA LYS A 53 -11.97 3.76 6.16
C LYS A 53 -11.59 2.33 6.52
N GLU A 54 -12.25 1.82 7.55
CA GLU A 54 -11.95 0.51 8.09
C GLU A 54 -12.21 -0.58 7.07
N ASN A 55 -11.38 -1.59 7.10
CA ASN A 55 -11.55 -2.79 6.27
C ASN A 55 -11.55 -2.54 4.78
N ASP A 56 -11.00 -1.40 4.33
CA ASP A 56 -10.83 -1.19 2.90
C ASP A 56 -9.82 -2.22 2.37
N PRO A 57 -10.25 -3.16 1.51
CA PRO A 57 -9.41 -4.29 1.14
C PRO A 57 -8.15 -3.89 0.38
N GLU A 58 -8.21 -2.83 -0.42
CA GLU A 58 -7.03 -2.39 -1.16
C GLU A 58 -6.00 -1.77 -0.23
N THR A 59 -6.44 -1.02 0.77
CA THR A 59 -5.53 -0.47 1.77
C THR A 59 -4.94 -1.57 2.64
N LEU A 60 -5.76 -2.57 3.01
CA LEU A 60 -5.26 -3.73 3.73
C LEU A 60 -4.23 -4.50 2.91
N TYR A 61 -4.46 -4.64 1.60
CA TYR A 61 -3.48 -5.26 0.72
C TYR A 61 -2.18 -4.47 0.74
N ALA A 62 -2.26 -3.14 0.62
CA ALA A 62 -1.08 -2.27 0.64
C ALA A 62 -0.32 -2.41 1.95
N LEU A 63 -1.04 -2.41 3.07
CA LEU A 63 -0.43 -2.61 4.39
C LEU A 63 0.26 -3.96 4.47
N GLY A 64 -0.40 -5.02 3.99
CA GLY A 64 0.21 -6.35 3.96
C GLY A 64 1.51 -6.35 3.17
N MET A 65 1.53 -5.66 2.02
CA MET A 65 2.73 -5.56 1.19
C MET A 65 3.87 -4.89 1.95
N ALA A 66 3.58 -3.79 2.65
CA ALA A 66 4.59 -3.08 3.42
C ALA A 66 5.15 -3.95 4.56
N LEU A 67 4.25 -4.67 5.25
CA LEU A 67 4.67 -5.55 6.33
C LEU A 67 5.48 -6.73 5.81
N ALA A 68 5.09 -7.30 4.67
CA ALA A 68 5.83 -8.40 4.08
C ALA A 68 7.24 -8.01 3.68
N ALA A 69 7.45 -6.74 3.34
CA ALA A 69 8.76 -6.23 2.95
C ALA A 69 9.57 -5.74 4.16
N SER A 70 8.96 -5.68 5.33
CA SER A 70 9.62 -5.18 6.54
C SER A 70 10.40 -6.30 7.24
N SER A 71 10.91 -5.98 8.43
CA SER A 71 11.70 -6.93 9.19
C SER A 71 10.89 -8.10 9.77
N ASN A 72 9.56 -7.96 9.87
CA ASN A 72 8.70 -9.01 10.40
C ASN A 72 7.64 -9.40 9.36
N PRO A 73 8.02 -10.13 8.30
CA PRO A 73 7.09 -10.42 7.20
C PRO A 73 5.85 -11.20 7.63
N MET A 74 5.96 -12.03 8.66
CA MET A 74 4.81 -12.83 9.09
C MET A 74 3.66 -11.97 9.61
N ASP A 75 3.94 -10.72 10.03
CA ASP A 75 2.89 -9.80 10.45
C ASP A 75 1.94 -9.45 9.29
N ALA A 76 2.38 -9.65 8.06
CA ALA A 76 1.54 -9.39 6.89
C ALA A 76 0.40 -10.40 6.74
N VAL A 77 0.59 -11.62 7.24
CA VAL A 77 -0.37 -12.70 6.98
C VAL A 77 -1.77 -12.38 7.49
N PRO A 78 -1.96 -11.99 8.76
CA PRO A 78 -3.31 -11.66 9.23
C PRO A 78 -3.91 -10.46 8.50
N VAL A 79 -3.09 -9.51 8.06
CA VAL A 79 -3.57 -8.35 7.32
C VAL A 79 -4.04 -8.77 5.93
N PHE A 80 -3.28 -9.61 5.25
CA PHE A 80 -3.69 -10.17 3.97
C PHE A 80 -4.98 -10.97 4.10
N GLU A 81 -5.11 -11.76 5.16
CA GLU A 81 -6.31 -12.54 5.39
C GLU A 81 -7.51 -11.64 5.62
N GLN A 82 -7.31 -10.54 6.34
CA GLN A 82 -8.38 -9.55 6.53
C GLN A 82 -8.79 -8.92 5.20
N ALA A 83 -7.83 -8.64 4.33
CA ALA A 83 -8.13 -8.13 3.01
C ALA A 83 -9.00 -9.11 2.22
N LEU A 84 -8.66 -10.40 2.26
CA LEU A 84 -9.45 -11.42 1.58
C LEU A 84 -10.90 -11.44 2.08
N GLN A 85 -11.10 -11.26 3.37
CA GLN A 85 -12.43 -11.29 3.96
C GLN A 85 -13.29 -10.10 3.58
N ASN A 86 -12.69 -9.05 3.06
CA ASN A 86 -13.40 -7.81 2.75
C ASN A 86 -13.45 -7.50 1.26
N LEU A 87 -13.08 -8.45 0.40
CA LEU A 87 -13.09 -8.23 -1.05
C LEU A 87 -14.49 -8.04 -1.62
N ASP A 88 -15.52 -8.51 -0.93
CA ASP A 88 -16.90 -8.37 -1.39
C ASP A 88 -17.36 -6.91 -1.42
N SER A 89 -16.62 -6.00 -0.79
CA SER A 89 -16.93 -4.57 -0.90
C SER A 89 -16.55 -3.99 -2.27
N ILE A 90 -15.76 -4.72 -3.06
CA ILE A 90 -15.34 -4.31 -4.39
C ILE A 90 -16.35 -4.86 -5.39
N GLN A 91 -16.91 -3.98 -6.24
CA GLN A 91 -17.94 -4.40 -7.18
C GLN A 91 -17.39 -4.96 -8.48
N ASP A 92 -16.13 -4.68 -8.81
CA ASP A 92 -15.52 -5.15 -10.04
C ASP A 92 -15.04 -6.59 -9.86
N ALA A 93 -15.74 -7.53 -10.50
CA ALA A 93 -15.43 -8.96 -10.35
C ALA A 93 -14.03 -9.33 -10.85
N VAL A 94 -13.55 -8.67 -11.90
CA VAL A 94 -12.20 -8.92 -12.42
C VAL A 94 -11.16 -8.49 -11.39
N ARG A 95 -11.38 -7.33 -10.79
CA ARG A 95 -10.48 -6.80 -9.76
C ARG A 95 -10.45 -7.71 -8.54
N VAL A 96 -11.62 -8.22 -8.13
CA VAL A 96 -11.69 -9.15 -7.01
C VAL A 96 -10.89 -10.41 -7.30
N ARG A 97 -11.05 -10.99 -8.50
CA ARG A 97 -10.29 -12.19 -8.84
C ARG A 97 -8.80 -11.92 -8.85
N MET A 98 -8.39 -10.79 -9.41
CA MET A 98 -6.98 -10.42 -9.47
C MET A 98 -6.40 -10.26 -8.06
N LEU A 99 -7.10 -9.52 -7.21
CA LEU A 99 -6.65 -9.30 -5.84
C LEU A 99 -6.60 -10.60 -5.05
N THR A 100 -7.59 -11.48 -5.25
CA THR A 100 -7.60 -12.77 -4.57
C THR A 100 -6.33 -13.56 -4.89
N ARG A 101 -5.96 -13.62 -6.17
CA ARG A 101 -4.76 -14.36 -6.57
C ARG A 101 -3.50 -13.71 -6.01
N LEU A 102 -3.41 -12.39 -6.10
CA LEU A 102 -2.24 -11.68 -5.60
C LEU A 102 -2.08 -11.85 -4.09
N ILE A 103 -3.16 -11.69 -3.35
CA ILE A 103 -3.10 -11.79 -1.89
C ILE A 103 -2.72 -13.21 -1.47
N LYS A 104 -3.35 -14.22 -2.07
CA LYS A 104 -3.02 -15.61 -1.76
C LYS A 104 -1.58 -15.94 -2.11
N GLY A 105 -1.08 -15.41 -3.22
CA GLY A 105 0.31 -15.59 -3.59
C GLY A 105 1.27 -14.96 -2.60
N HIS A 106 0.96 -13.76 -2.12
CA HIS A 106 1.80 -13.10 -1.11
C HIS A 106 1.78 -13.87 0.21
N ILE A 107 0.62 -14.36 0.63
CA ILE A 107 0.54 -15.17 1.85
C ILE A 107 1.43 -16.40 1.72
N SER A 108 1.32 -17.09 0.59
CA SER A 108 2.12 -18.28 0.34
C SER A 108 3.61 -17.97 0.39
N ARG A 109 4.00 -16.87 -0.28
CA ARG A 109 5.41 -16.48 -0.30
C ARG A 109 5.94 -16.18 1.09
N VAL A 110 5.16 -15.49 1.91
CA VAL A 110 5.59 -15.16 3.27
C VAL A 110 5.73 -16.43 4.10
N LYS A 111 4.77 -17.36 3.98
CA LYS A 111 4.76 -18.57 4.80
C LYS A 111 5.80 -19.60 4.36
N THR A 112 6.02 -19.73 3.06
CA THR A 112 6.83 -20.83 2.53
C THR A 112 8.06 -20.37 1.76
N GLY A 113 8.18 -19.09 1.48
CA GLY A 113 9.24 -18.56 0.63
C GLY A 113 8.96 -18.68 -0.85
N ASP A 114 7.88 -19.37 -1.24
CA ASP A 114 7.53 -19.59 -2.62
C ASP A 114 6.20 -18.94 -2.98
N TRP A 115 6.10 -18.51 -4.22
CA TRP A 115 4.87 -17.92 -4.73
C TRP A 115 4.01 -19.04 -5.32
N HIS A 116 3.01 -19.48 -4.55
CA HIS A 116 2.07 -20.49 -5.03
C HIS A 116 0.77 -19.83 -5.39
N LEU A 117 0.43 -19.88 -6.66
CA LEU A 117 -0.87 -19.40 -7.11
C LEU A 117 -1.86 -20.56 -7.01
N THR A 118 -3.02 -20.24 -6.45
CA THR A 118 -4.07 -21.24 -6.33
C THR A 118 -4.56 -21.65 -7.70
N ARG A 119 -4.78 -22.91 -7.88
CA ARG A 119 -5.32 -23.43 -9.13
C ARG A 119 -6.81 -23.52 -9.07
#